data_3849c647404ea8e5cf32776c71acdb11
#
_entry.id   3849c647404ea8e5cf32776c71acdb11
#
_cell.length_a   1.000
_cell.length_b   1.000
_cell.length_c   1.000
_cell.angle_alpha   90.00
_cell.angle_beta   90.00
_cell.angle_gamma   90.00
#
_symmetry.space_group_name_H-M   'P 1'
#
loop_
_entity.id
_entity.type
_entity.pdbx_description
1 polymer ?
#
loop_
_entity_poly.entity_id
_entity_poly.type
_entity_poly.pdbx_seq_one_letter_code
_entity_poly.pdbx_strand_id
1 'polypeptide(L)'
;MAVVGTNSWNAIAYGNGKYVAVGSSGYVTTSTDGVNWTTPKQVGTANWKSIAYGNGKFVAFNYDGYTSVSTNGTTWTTLKQIASKRLVGVTFGNEKFVVVGYDGYTSTSTDGTNWSTPVQAGVTDILWFVRYCNGMFIAGGNGWYMLYSVDGKIWTKSNKSSVNNTRNSVAYGNGKYIMCGGLSTGAIDISTDCITWQNRTIKPVDTWRDIVYSNNQFVMVGVSGYIATSIDGEIWTTEQLKDESGKAVTTNLYGIVVVQ
;
A
#
# COMPACT_ATOMS: atom_id res chain seq x y z
N MET A 1 15.43 -14.82 5.86
CA MET A 1 14.76 -13.82 4.98
C MET A 1 15.35 -13.97 3.59
N ALA A 2 14.55 -14.34 2.60
CA ALA A 2 15.05 -14.49 1.24
C ALA A 2 15.45 -13.12 0.66
N VAL A 3 16.69 -12.98 0.21
CA VAL A 3 17.17 -11.78 -0.49
C VAL A 3 16.89 -11.99 -1.98
N VAL A 4 16.00 -11.21 -2.55
CA VAL A 4 15.59 -11.31 -3.96
C VAL A 4 16.42 -10.33 -4.79
N GLY A 5 17.66 -10.70 -5.10
CA GLY A 5 18.58 -9.90 -5.91
C GLY A 5 18.93 -8.54 -5.26
N THR A 6 19.58 -7.67 -6.04
CA THR A 6 19.98 -6.31 -5.62
C THR A 6 18.99 -5.22 -6.02
N ASN A 7 17.82 -5.60 -6.57
CA ASN A 7 16.82 -4.66 -7.05
C ASN A 7 16.05 -4.02 -5.89
N SER A 8 15.65 -2.76 -6.05
CA SER A 8 14.76 -2.09 -5.11
C SER A 8 13.32 -2.50 -5.40
N TRP A 9 12.70 -3.21 -4.48
CA TRP A 9 11.29 -3.61 -4.53
C TRP A 9 10.41 -2.56 -3.86
N ASN A 10 9.35 -2.14 -4.53
CA ASN A 10 8.50 -1.03 -4.09
C ASN A 10 7.12 -1.49 -3.61
N ALA A 11 6.60 -2.57 -4.17
CA ALA A 11 5.27 -3.09 -3.81
C ALA A 11 5.15 -4.59 -4.09
N ILE A 12 4.23 -5.23 -3.38
CA ILE A 12 3.94 -6.65 -3.49
C ILE A 12 2.42 -6.85 -3.43
N ALA A 13 1.92 -7.80 -4.22
CA ALA A 13 0.54 -8.28 -4.15
C ALA A 13 0.51 -9.80 -4.14
N TYR A 14 -0.53 -10.35 -3.51
CA TYR A 14 -0.84 -11.79 -3.57
C TYR A 14 -2.15 -12.00 -4.31
N GLY A 15 -2.18 -13.01 -5.15
CA GLY A 15 -3.38 -13.42 -5.88
C GLY A 15 -3.12 -14.63 -6.75
N ASN A 16 -4.15 -15.41 -7.02
CA ASN A 16 -4.07 -16.63 -7.81
C ASN A 16 -2.92 -17.56 -7.37
N GLY A 17 -2.75 -17.74 -6.04
CA GLY A 17 -1.72 -18.61 -5.47
C GLY A 17 -0.29 -18.10 -5.61
N LYS A 18 -0.08 -16.82 -5.94
CA LYS A 18 1.26 -16.24 -6.15
C LYS A 18 1.42 -14.88 -5.48
N TYR A 19 2.61 -14.67 -4.99
CA TYR A 19 3.15 -13.34 -4.69
C TYR A 19 3.78 -12.77 -5.95
N VAL A 20 3.55 -11.51 -6.22
CA VAL A 20 4.18 -10.75 -7.28
C VAL A 20 4.76 -9.47 -6.69
N ALA A 21 6.06 -9.33 -6.71
CA ALA A 21 6.75 -8.12 -6.31
C ALA A 21 7.19 -7.32 -7.54
N VAL A 22 7.02 -6.00 -7.47
CA VAL A 22 7.39 -5.06 -8.52
C VAL A 22 8.33 -4.00 -7.98
N GLY A 23 9.25 -3.54 -8.81
CA GLY A 23 10.32 -2.66 -8.36
C GLY A 23 10.81 -1.66 -9.39
N SER A 24 11.93 -1.05 -9.07
CA SER A 24 12.59 -0.07 -9.92
C SER A 24 13.07 -0.69 -11.24
N SER A 25 13.23 0.15 -12.26
CA SER A 25 13.73 -0.25 -13.60
C SER A 25 12.92 -1.37 -14.27
N GLY A 26 11.63 -1.47 -13.96
CA GLY A 26 10.74 -2.45 -14.57
C GLY A 26 10.85 -3.87 -14.04
N TYR A 27 11.58 -4.11 -12.95
CA TYR A 27 11.78 -5.46 -12.44
C TYR A 27 10.52 -6.02 -11.77
N VAL A 28 10.27 -7.30 -12.04
CA VAL A 28 9.20 -8.12 -11.47
C VAL A 28 9.77 -9.46 -11.05
N THR A 29 9.32 -9.99 -9.91
CA THR A 29 9.61 -11.36 -9.47
C THR A 29 8.38 -11.99 -8.85
N THR A 30 8.31 -13.31 -8.83
CA THR A 30 7.17 -14.04 -8.31
C THR A 30 7.61 -15.14 -7.35
N SER A 31 6.73 -15.50 -6.42
CA SER A 31 6.91 -16.63 -5.52
C SER A 31 5.56 -17.30 -5.27
N THR A 32 5.55 -18.59 -5.00
CA THR A 32 4.36 -19.34 -4.57
C THR A 32 4.31 -19.55 -3.06
N ASP A 33 5.44 -19.40 -2.36
CA ASP A 33 5.58 -19.68 -0.94
C ASP A 33 6.06 -18.45 -0.11
N GLY A 34 6.39 -17.34 -0.80
CA GLY A 34 6.92 -16.13 -0.16
C GLY A 34 8.40 -16.24 0.26
N VAL A 35 9.01 -17.41 0.08
CA VAL A 35 10.40 -17.70 0.47
C VAL A 35 11.29 -17.88 -0.75
N ASN A 36 10.86 -18.71 -1.68
CA ASN A 36 11.59 -18.99 -2.92
C ASN A 36 11.05 -18.10 -4.04
N TRP A 37 11.90 -17.20 -4.52
CA TRP A 37 11.54 -16.22 -5.55
C TRP A 37 12.21 -16.54 -6.88
N THR A 38 11.47 -16.31 -7.96
CA THR A 38 12.03 -16.43 -9.32
C THR A 38 13.13 -15.41 -9.55
N THR A 39 14.04 -15.72 -10.49
CA THR A 39 14.99 -14.72 -10.97
C THR A 39 14.24 -13.46 -11.45
N PRO A 40 14.61 -12.26 -10.97
CA PRO A 40 13.96 -11.03 -11.39
C PRO A 40 13.98 -10.85 -12.91
N LYS A 41 12.81 -10.54 -13.48
CA LYS A 41 12.63 -10.28 -14.89
C LYS A 41 12.27 -8.82 -15.12
N GLN A 42 12.89 -8.20 -16.10
CA GLN A 42 12.56 -6.84 -16.49
C GLN A 42 11.35 -6.83 -17.43
N VAL A 43 10.32 -6.08 -17.05
CA VAL A 43 9.11 -5.82 -17.84
C VAL A 43 9.04 -4.33 -18.13
N GLY A 44 9.64 -3.93 -19.24
CA GLY A 44 9.83 -2.51 -19.56
C GLY A 44 10.92 -1.82 -18.72
N THR A 45 10.96 -0.50 -18.76
CA THR A 45 11.96 0.33 -18.04
C THR A 45 11.33 1.18 -16.93
N ALA A 46 10.02 1.05 -16.73
CA ALA A 46 9.28 1.87 -15.79
C ALA A 46 9.63 1.54 -14.33
N ASN A 47 9.66 2.56 -13.46
CA ASN A 47 9.78 2.36 -12.03
C ASN A 47 8.38 2.07 -11.45
N TRP A 48 8.08 0.81 -11.25
CA TRP A 48 6.84 0.38 -10.63
C TRP A 48 6.72 0.89 -9.20
N LYS A 49 5.57 1.42 -8.82
CA LYS A 49 5.32 1.99 -7.50
C LYS A 49 4.28 1.25 -6.69
N SER A 50 3.29 0.69 -7.36
CA SER A 50 2.22 -0.01 -6.68
C SER A 50 1.70 -1.15 -7.55
N ILE A 51 1.14 -2.18 -6.91
CA ILE A 51 0.51 -3.32 -7.55
C ILE A 51 -0.69 -3.76 -6.73
N ALA A 52 -1.77 -4.14 -7.39
CA ALA A 52 -2.92 -4.77 -6.78
C ALA A 52 -3.36 -6.00 -7.58
N TYR A 53 -4.01 -6.95 -6.90
CA TYR A 53 -4.65 -8.10 -7.54
C TYR A 53 -6.17 -8.00 -7.35
N GLY A 54 -6.90 -8.26 -8.42
CA GLY A 54 -8.36 -8.30 -8.43
C GLY A 54 -8.89 -8.78 -9.77
N ASN A 55 -10.09 -9.34 -9.80
CA ASN A 55 -10.73 -9.88 -11.00
C ASN A 55 -9.79 -10.76 -11.84
N GLY A 56 -8.99 -11.62 -11.18
CA GLY A 56 -8.06 -12.54 -11.83
C GLY A 56 -6.82 -11.89 -12.44
N LYS A 57 -6.51 -10.63 -12.11
CA LYS A 57 -5.42 -9.87 -12.72
C LYS A 57 -4.57 -9.14 -11.69
N PHE A 58 -3.28 -9.09 -11.93
CA PHE A 58 -2.35 -8.14 -11.33
C PHE A 58 -2.33 -6.87 -12.16
N VAL A 59 -2.42 -5.72 -11.52
CA VAL A 59 -2.38 -4.40 -12.15
C VAL A 59 -1.29 -3.58 -11.46
N ALA A 60 -0.24 -3.24 -12.20
CA ALA A 60 0.90 -2.47 -11.70
C ALA A 60 0.90 -1.06 -12.29
N PHE A 61 1.36 -0.09 -11.49
CA PHE A 61 1.45 1.32 -11.84
C PHE A 61 2.85 1.88 -11.61
N ASN A 62 3.20 2.85 -12.44
CA ASN A 62 4.37 3.70 -12.23
C ASN A 62 3.99 5.15 -11.95
N TYR A 63 5.00 5.99 -11.61
CA TYR A 63 4.79 7.41 -11.33
C TYR A 63 4.22 8.21 -12.51
N ASP A 64 4.53 7.81 -13.74
CA ASP A 64 4.20 8.61 -14.94
C ASP A 64 2.80 8.30 -15.48
N GLY A 65 1.97 7.61 -14.66
CA GLY A 65 0.59 7.28 -15.00
C GLY A 65 0.47 6.14 -16.03
N TYR A 66 1.50 5.30 -16.15
CA TYR A 66 1.42 4.08 -16.96
C TYR A 66 1.02 2.89 -16.12
N THR A 67 0.25 2.01 -16.72
CA THR A 67 -0.18 0.73 -16.15
C THR A 67 0.24 -0.42 -17.04
N SER A 68 0.42 -1.59 -16.43
CA SER A 68 0.51 -2.87 -17.11
C SER A 68 -0.27 -3.93 -16.32
N VAL A 69 -0.79 -4.91 -17.03
CA VAL A 69 -1.68 -5.94 -16.49
C VAL A 69 -1.10 -7.32 -16.76
N SER A 70 -1.24 -8.22 -15.80
CA SER A 70 -0.84 -9.62 -15.93
C SER A 70 -1.89 -10.54 -15.29
N THR A 71 -2.20 -11.67 -15.91
CA THR A 71 -3.06 -12.72 -15.34
C THR A 71 -2.27 -13.76 -14.55
N ASN A 72 -0.94 -13.83 -14.73
CA ASN A 72 -0.10 -14.87 -14.15
C ASN A 72 1.11 -14.33 -13.36
N GLY A 73 1.29 -13.00 -13.31
CA GLY A 73 2.39 -12.31 -12.64
C GLY A 73 3.73 -12.33 -13.40
N THR A 74 3.82 -13.05 -14.52
CA THR A 74 5.09 -13.24 -15.28
C THR A 74 5.07 -12.64 -16.67
N THR A 75 3.91 -12.65 -17.32
CA THR A 75 3.68 -12.05 -18.65
C THR A 75 2.81 -10.83 -18.47
N TRP A 76 3.28 -9.69 -18.96
CA TRP A 76 2.65 -8.40 -18.77
C TRP A 76 2.27 -7.77 -20.10
N THR A 77 1.17 -7.02 -20.12
CA THR A 77 0.75 -6.25 -21.29
C THR A 77 1.73 -5.12 -21.56
N THR A 78 1.70 -4.59 -22.80
CA THR A 78 2.40 -3.36 -23.13
C THR A 78 1.92 -2.23 -22.23
N LEU A 79 2.85 -1.35 -21.81
CA LEU A 79 2.55 -0.17 -21.02
C LEU A 79 1.50 0.71 -21.68
N LYS A 80 0.46 1.04 -20.93
CA LYS A 80 -0.60 1.96 -21.35
C LYS A 80 -0.62 3.16 -20.43
N GLN A 81 -0.48 4.36 -20.97
CA GLN A 81 -0.67 5.58 -20.20
C GLN A 81 -2.17 5.82 -19.99
N ILE A 82 -2.60 5.97 -18.76
CA ILE A 82 -4.01 6.22 -18.39
C ILE A 82 -4.21 7.64 -17.87
N ALA A 83 -3.14 8.32 -17.51
CA ALA A 83 -3.16 9.70 -17.04
C ALA A 83 -1.85 10.40 -17.37
N SER A 84 -1.89 11.70 -17.60
CA SER A 84 -0.71 12.58 -17.57
C SER A 84 -0.32 13.00 -16.15
N LYS A 85 -1.04 12.51 -15.15
CA LYS A 85 -0.84 12.78 -13.73
C LYS A 85 -0.09 11.64 -13.07
N ARG A 86 0.71 11.97 -12.06
CA ARG A 86 1.45 10.97 -11.27
C ARG A 86 0.49 10.19 -10.38
N LEU A 87 0.42 8.88 -10.60
CA LEU A 87 -0.37 7.95 -9.80
C LEU A 87 0.59 7.08 -8.98
N VAL A 88 0.27 6.82 -7.71
CA VAL A 88 1.22 6.18 -6.78
C VAL A 88 0.63 5.01 -6.00
N GLY A 89 -0.65 5.01 -5.71
CA GLY A 89 -1.32 3.93 -4.96
C GLY A 89 -2.41 3.26 -5.78
N VAL A 90 -2.50 1.94 -5.73
CA VAL A 90 -3.60 1.16 -6.31
C VAL A 90 -4.13 0.15 -5.30
N THR A 91 -5.43 -0.06 -5.29
CA THR A 91 -6.10 -1.14 -4.57
C THR A 91 -7.22 -1.74 -5.41
N PHE A 92 -7.66 -2.94 -5.02
CA PHE A 92 -8.87 -3.57 -5.56
C PHE A 92 -9.86 -3.81 -4.44
N GLY A 93 -11.11 -3.52 -4.68
CA GLY A 93 -12.22 -3.78 -3.78
C GLY A 93 -13.55 -3.42 -4.45
N ASN A 94 -14.65 -3.94 -3.96
CA ASN A 94 -15.98 -3.72 -4.53
C ASN A 94 -15.97 -3.82 -6.06
N GLU A 95 -15.38 -4.91 -6.59
CA GLU A 95 -15.27 -5.28 -8.01
C GLU A 95 -14.57 -4.25 -8.91
N LYS A 96 -13.76 -3.36 -8.35
CA LYS A 96 -13.01 -2.37 -9.13
C LYS A 96 -11.63 -2.08 -8.56
N PHE A 97 -10.75 -1.67 -9.44
CA PHE A 97 -9.48 -1.03 -9.09
C PHE A 97 -9.71 0.45 -8.87
N VAL A 98 -9.05 0.99 -7.87
CA VAL A 98 -9.00 2.43 -7.58
C VAL A 98 -7.54 2.84 -7.48
N VAL A 99 -7.15 3.90 -8.19
CA VAL A 99 -5.82 4.51 -8.12
C VAL A 99 -5.92 5.92 -7.56
N VAL A 100 -4.86 6.31 -6.85
CA VAL A 100 -4.72 7.66 -6.30
C VAL A 100 -3.32 8.20 -6.56
N GLY A 101 -3.14 9.52 -6.48
CA GLY A 101 -1.84 10.11 -6.72
C GLY A 101 -1.70 11.57 -6.37
N TYR A 102 -0.83 12.24 -7.11
CA TYR A 102 -0.51 13.65 -6.94
C TYR A 102 -1.73 14.53 -7.21
N ASP A 103 -1.74 15.72 -6.60
CA ASP A 103 -2.80 16.72 -6.71
C ASP A 103 -4.19 16.16 -6.34
N GLY A 104 -4.25 15.11 -5.52
CA GLY A 104 -5.51 14.46 -5.12
C GLY A 104 -6.24 13.75 -6.25
N TYR A 105 -5.58 13.43 -7.38
CA TYR A 105 -6.21 12.74 -8.50
C TYR A 105 -6.51 11.29 -8.17
N THR A 106 -7.69 10.84 -8.62
CA THR A 106 -8.17 9.45 -8.52
C THR A 106 -8.75 8.99 -9.84
N SER A 107 -8.70 7.70 -10.10
CA SER A 107 -9.33 7.06 -11.24
C SER A 107 -9.76 5.63 -10.89
N THR A 108 -10.74 5.10 -11.60
CA THR A 108 -11.29 3.76 -11.35
C THR A 108 -11.34 2.92 -12.61
N SER A 109 -11.23 1.60 -12.45
CA SER A 109 -11.36 0.62 -13.51
C SER A 109 -11.99 -0.67 -12.99
N THR A 110 -12.85 -1.33 -13.76
CA THR A 110 -13.38 -2.66 -13.43
C THR A 110 -12.52 -3.79 -13.99
N ASP A 111 -11.69 -3.51 -14.99
CA ASP A 111 -10.90 -4.51 -15.71
C ASP A 111 -9.39 -4.33 -15.64
N GLY A 112 -8.92 -3.24 -14.98
CA GLY A 112 -7.52 -2.86 -14.86
C GLY A 112 -6.89 -2.30 -16.13
N THR A 113 -7.64 -2.25 -17.24
CA THR A 113 -7.15 -1.83 -18.57
C THR A 113 -7.80 -0.54 -19.06
N ASN A 114 -9.11 -0.42 -18.84
CA ASN A 114 -9.90 0.76 -19.19
C ASN A 114 -10.21 1.55 -17.92
N TRP A 115 -9.76 2.80 -17.87
CA TRP A 115 -9.82 3.64 -16.69
C TRP A 115 -10.70 4.85 -16.94
N SER A 116 -11.40 5.30 -15.92
CA SER A 116 -12.14 6.56 -15.96
C SER A 116 -11.17 7.73 -16.15
N THR A 117 -11.66 8.84 -16.71
CA THR A 117 -10.89 10.10 -16.69
C THR A 117 -10.53 10.44 -15.23
N PRO A 118 -9.25 10.72 -14.93
CA PRO A 118 -8.85 11.11 -13.57
C PRO A 118 -9.56 12.37 -13.10
N VAL A 119 -10.06 12.34 -11.86
CA VAL A 119 -10.72 13.48 -11.19
C VAL A 119 -10.09 13.76 -9.84
N GLN A 120 -10.15 15.01 -9.38
CA GLN A 120 -9.68 15.36 -8.04
C GLN A 120 -10.69 14.92 -6.97
N ALA A 121 -10.19 14.34 -5.91
CA ALA A 121 -10.97 13.89 -4.75
C ALA A 121 -11.30 15.03 -3.75
N GLY A 122 -11.32 16.28 -4.20
CA GLY A 122 -11.58 17.44 -3.36
C GLY A 122 -10.39 17.92 -2.51
N VAL A 123 -9.19 17.40 -2.76
CA VAL A 123 -7.92 17.82 -2.15
C VAL A 123 -6.88 18.05 -3.24
N THR A 124 -5.85 18.83 -2.92
CA THR A 124 -4.68 19.06 -3.79
C THR A 124 -3.41 18.40 -3.23
N ASP A 125 -3.52 17.77 -2.06
CA ASP A 125 -2.42 17.04 -1.45
C ASP A 125 -2.10 15.76 -2.22
N ILE A 126 -0.89 15.25 -2.04
CA ILE A 126 -0.50 13.94 -2.59
C ILE A 126 -1.17 12.84 -1.77
N LEU A 127 -1.89 11.96 -2.45
CA LEU A 127 -2.43 10.74 -1.88
C LEU A 127 -1.43 9.61 -2.13
N TRP A 128 -0.73 9.16 -1.09
CA TRP A 128 0.32 8.14 -1.19
C TRP A 128 -0.22 6.73 -1.27
N PHE A 129 -1.38 6.48 -0.68
CA PHE A 129 -2.00 5.17 -0.65
C PHE A 129 -3.50 5.24 -0.85
N VAL A 130 -4.06 4.13 -1.29
CA VAL A 130 -5.47 3.77 -1.20
C VAL A 130 -5.58 2.31 -0.79
N ARG A 131 -6.49 2.01 0.14
CA ARG A 131 -6.82 0.65 0.59
C ARG A 131 -8.33 0.46 0.57
N TYR A 132 -8.75 -0.77 0.31
CA TYR A 132 -10.15 -1.17 0.48
C TYR A 132 -10.27 -2.00 1.74
N CYS A 133 -11.03 -1.53 2.71
CA CYS A 133 -11.27 -2.23 3.96
C CYS A 133 -12.64 -1.85 4.51
N ASN A 134 -13.31 -2.84 5.11
CA ASN A 134 -14.63 -2.70 5.72
C ASN A 134 -15.67 -2.02 4.80
N GLY A 135 -15.71 -2.42 3.52
CA GLY A 135 -16.69 -1.91 2.56
C GLY A 135 -16.37 -0.53 1.97
N MET A 136 -15.25 0.09 2.31
CA MET A 136 -14.86 1.43 1.86
C MET A 136 -13.45 1.48 1.29
N PHE A 137 -13.27 2.36 0.32
CA PHE A 137 -11.95 2.83 -0.10
C PHE A 137 -11.51 3.95 0.85
N ILE A 138 -10.30 3.85 1.37
CA ILE A 138 -9.69 4.85 2.24
C ILE A 138 -8.39 5.27 1.60
N ALA A 139 -8.21 6.57 1.41
CA ALA A 139 -7.01 7.16 0.82
C ALA A 139 -6.41 8.21 1.76
N GLY A 140 -5.10 8.30 1.73
CA GLY A 140 -4.37 9.27 2.52
C GLY A 140 -2.98 9.52 1.97
N GLY A 141 -2.32 10.49 2.57
CA GLY A 141 -0.99 10.90 2.14
C GLY A 141 -0.51 12.10 2.93
N ASN A 142 -0.11 13.15 2.24
CA ASN A 142 0.19 14.42 2.88
C ASN A 142 -1.12 15.11 3.32
N GLY A 143 -0.98 16.00 4.31
CA GLY A 143 -2.11 16.84 4.71
C GLY A 143 -2.82 16.38 6.00
N TRP A 144 -3.96 17.04 6.27
CA TRP A 144 -4.66 16.93 7.55
C TRP A 144 -5.86 15.98 7.51
N TYR A 145 -6.26 15.54 6.32
CA TYR A 145 -7.49 14.78 6.10
C TYR A 145 -7.20 13.39 5.56
N MET A 146 -8.05 12.45 5.95
CA MET A 146 -8.26 11.20 5.25
C MET A 146 -9.42 11.35 4.29
N LEU A 147 -9.40 10.58 3.24
CA LEU A 147 -10.51 10.49 2.30
C LEU A 147 -11.11 9.09 2.40
N TYR A 148 -12.43 9.01 2.38
CA TYR A 148 -13.14 7.74 2.29
C TYR A 148 -14.21 7.80 1.21
N SER A 149 -14.47 6.65 0.58
CA SER A 149 -15.40 6.51 -0.53
C SER A 149 -15.97 5.09 -0.58
N VAL A 150 -17.24 4.94 -0.88
CA VAL A 150 -17.87 3.63 -1.11
C VAL A 150 -17.73 3.16 -2.55
N ASP A 151 -17.52 4.08 -3.49
CA ASP A 151 -17.50 3.80 -4.93
C ASP A 151 -16.16 4.11 -5.62
N GLY A 152 -15.19 4.69 -4.90
CA GLY A 152 -13.89 5.10 -5.42
C GLY A 152 -13.91 6.32 -6.33
N LYS A 153 -15.08 6.98 -6.50
CA LYS A 153 -15.28 8.15 -7.37
C LYS A 153 -15.63 9.40 -6.59
N ILE A 154 -16.59 9.29 -5.66
CA ILE A 154 -17.02 10.37 -4.80
C ILE A 154 -16.32 10.18 -3.45
N TRP A 155 -15.55 11.18 -3.06
CA TRP A 155 -14.72 11.13 -1.84
C TRP A 155 -15.22 12.13 -0.80
N THR A 156 -15.25 11.69 0.44
CA THR A 156 -15.57 12.51 1.59
C THR A 156 -14.32 12.68 2.45
N LYS A 157 -14.12 13.88 2.98
CA LYS A 157 -13.03 14.15 3.93
C LYS A 157 -13.43 13.73 5.34
N SER A 158 -12.52 13.11 6.07
CA SER A 158 -12.63 12.93 7.50
C SER A 158 -12.58 14.28 8.24
N ASN A 159 -12.78 14.26 9.55
CA ASN A 159 -12.45 15.41 10.38
C ASN A 159 -10.93 15.69 10.28
N LYS A 160 -10.59 16.95 10.46
CA LYS A 160 -9.17 17.37 10.45
C LYS A 160 -8.42 16.65 11.57
N SER A 161 -7.31 16.00 11.21
CA SER A 161 -6.42 15.38 12.20
C SER A 161 -5.76 16.45 13.09
N SER A 162 -5.46 16.10 14.33
CA SER A 162 -4.72 16.97 15.26
C SER A 162 -3.25 17.16 14.86
N VAL A 163 -2.72 16.29 13.99
CA VAL A 163 -1.33 16.32 13.52
C VAL A 163 -1.26 16.32 12.01
N ASN A 164 -0.37 17.16 11.46
CA ASN A 164 -0.05 17.17 10.05
C ASN A 164 1.08 16.17 9.78
N ASN A 165 0.72 14.94 9.51
CA ASN A 165 1.68 13.87 9.25
C ASN A 165 1.41 13.24 7.88
N THR A 166 2.47 12.73 7.26
CA THR A 166 2.34 11.84 6.11
C THR A 166 1.78 10.50 6.58
N ARG A 167 0.77 10.00 5.88
CA ARG A 167 0.15 8.70 6.10
C ARG A 167 0.53 7.77 4.98
N ASN A 168 0.88 6.54 5.34
CA ASN A 168 1.47 5.58 4.42
C ASN A 168 0.55 4.41 4.11
N SER A 169 -0.26 3.97 5.07
CA SER A 169 -1.19 2.84 4.88
C SER A 169 -2.25 2.79 5.99
N VAL A 170 -3.30 2.01 5.76
CA VAL A 170 -4.39 1.75 6.72
C VAL A 170 -4.80 0.29 6.67
N ALA A 171 -5.17 -0.27 7.81
CA ALA A 171 -5.84 -1.57 7.92
C ALA A 171 -7.09 -1.46 8.80
N TYR A 172 -8.06 -2.37 8.58
CA TYR A 172 -9.23 -2.51 9.43
C TYR A 172 -9.26 -3.92 10.04
N GLY A 173 -9.50 -3.99 11.32
CA GLY A 173 -9.66 -5.22 12.05
C GLY A 173 -10.19 -4.95 13.45
N ASN A 174 -10.82 -5.93 14.04
CA ASN A 174 -11.37 -5.86 15.41
C ASN A 174 -12.16 -4.56 15.68
N GLY A 175 -12.99 -4.12 14.70
CA GLY A 175 -13.82 -2.93 14.82
C GLY A 175 -13.08 -1.58 14.71
N LYS A 176 -11.78 -1.58 14.37
CA LYS A 176 -10.96 -0.37 14.29
C LYS A 176 -10.23 -0.22 12.97
N TYR A 177 -10.11 1.00 12.50
CA TYR A 177 -9.19 1.42 11.47
C TYR A 177 -7.90 1.89 12.15
N ILE A 178 -6.77 1.33 11.76
CA ILE A 178 -5.45 1.76 12.21
C ILE A 178 -4.68 2.28 11.00
N MET A 179 -4.27 3.50 11.06
CA MET A 179 -3.48 4.14 10.02
C MET A 179 -2.07 4.37 10.51
N CYS A 180 -1.10 3.99 9.70
CA CYS A 180 0.31 4.17 10.01
C CYS A 180 0.95 5.25 9.13
N GLY A 181 2.00 5.87 9.65
CA GLY A 181 2.75 6.91 8.95
C GLY A 181 3.74 7.59 9.87
N GLY A 182 3.78 8.92 9.74
CA GLY A 182 4.66 9.77 10.52
C GLY A 182 6.00 10.03 9.83
N LEU A 183 6.43 11.27 9.90
CA LEU A 183 7.81 11.67 9.62
C LEU A 183 8.47 11.88 10.99
N SER A 184 9.32 10.94 11.40
CA SER A 184 10.13 11.04 12.63
C SER A 184 9.34 11.04 13.95
N THR A 185 8.13 10.48 14.00
CA THR A 185 7.30 10.48 15.22
C THR A 185 6.81 9.11 15.66
N GLY A 186 6.82 8.10 14.78
CA GLY A 186 6.20 6.80 15.03
C GLY A 186 4.68 6.88 15.19
N ALA A 187 4.06 7.89 14.58
CA ALA A 187 2.65 8.17 14.75
C ALA A 187 1.77 7.13 14.05
N ILE A 188 0.69 6.77 14.72
CA ILE A 188 -0.46 6.08 14.16
C ILE A 188 -1.73 6.89 14.46
N ASP A 189 -2.75 6.73 13.64
CA ASP A 189 -4.07 7.25 13.90
C ASP A 189 -5.07 6.08 14.02
N ILE A 190 -5.96 6.13 15.01
CA ILE A 190 -6.95 5.09 15.33
C ILE A 190 -8.35 5.68 15.15
N SER A 191 -9.25 4.94 14.53
CA SER A 191 -10.66 5.34 14.36
C SER A 191 -11.57 4.12 14.40
N THR A 192 -12.80 4.30 14.85
CA THR A 192 -13.88 3.29 14.76
C THR A 192 -14.90 3.61 13.67
N ASP A 193 -14.90 4.85 13.16
CA ASP A 193 -15.89 5.37 12.19
C ASP A 193 -15.26 5.87 10.87
N CYS A 194 -13.94 5.86 10.74
CA CYS A 194 -13.18 6.43 9.61
C CYS A 194 -13.32 7.95 9.45
N ILE A 195 -14.01 8.62 10.38
CA ILE A 195 -14.30 10.06 10.33
C ILE A 195 -13.49 10.80 11.40
N THR A 196 -13.53 10.28 12.63
CA THR A 196 -12.83 10.85 13.78
C THR A 196 -11.60 10.00 14.11
N TRP A 197 -10.44 10.64 14.13
CA TRP A 197 -9.16 9.97 14.32
C TRP A 197 -8.45 10.43 15.59
N GLN A 198 -7.94 9.47 16.35
CA GLN A 198 -7.14 9.71 17.55
C GLN A 198 -5.69 9.36 17.26
N ASN A 199 -4.79 10.30 17.52
CA ASN A 199 -3.36 10.08 17.32
C ASN A 199 -2.72 9.35 18.50
N ARG A 200 -1.79 8.45 18.19
CA ARG A 200 -0.93 7.72 19.14
C ARG A 200 0.49 7.66 18.57
N THR A 201 1.44 7.33 19.42
CA THR A 201 2.86 7.15 19.05
C THR A 201 3.33 5.77 19.47
N ILE A 202 3.91 5.01 18.55
CA ILE A 202 4.48 3.69 18.78
C ILE A 202 5.98 3.75 18.59
N LYS A 203 6.70 3.68 19.71
CA LYS A 203 8.18 3.68 19.72
C LYS A 203 8.72 2.24 19.65
N PRO A 204 9.98 2.00 19.24
CA PRO A 204 11.07 3.00 19.09
C PRO A 204 11.22 3.61 17.69
N VAL A 205 10.30 3.37 16.78
CA VAL A 205 10.43 3.72 15.34
C VAL A 205 9.89 5.11 15.05
N ASP A 206 10.54 5.81 14.14
CA ASP A 206 10.11 7.14 13.71
C ASP A 206 9.09 7.09 12.57
N THR A 207 9.11 6.05 11.74
CA THR A 207 8.22 5.95 10.59
C THR A 207 7.74 4.52 10.37
N TRP A 208 6.42 4.32 10.43
CA TRP A 208 5.75 3.12 10.01
C TRP A 208 5.37 3.23 8.53
N ARG A 209 5.62 2.16 7.75
CA ARG A 209 5.50 2.18 6.29
C ARG A 209 4.25 1.51 5.77
N ASP A 210 3.88 0.37 6.34
CA ASP A 210 2.71 -0.37 5.92
C ASP A 210 2.10 -1.13 7.09
N ILE A 211 0.80 -1.45 6.99
CA ILE A 211 0.05 -2.16 8.00
C ILE A 211 -0.96 -3.10 7.35
N VAL A 212 -1.12 -4.27 7.93
CA VAL A 212 -2.16 -5.24 7.58
C VAL A 212 -2.86 -5.76 8.84
N TYR A 213 -4.06 -6.33 8.65
CA TYR A 213 -4.75 -7.11 9.67
C TYR A 213 -4.96 -8.53 9.18
N SER A 214 -4.49 -9.51 9.92
CA SER A 214 -4.60 -10.93 9.59
C SER A 214 -4.49 -11.77 10.85
N ASN A 215 -5.14 -12.93 10.87
CA ASN A 215 -5.11 -13.86 12.01
C ASN A 215 -5.43 -13.16 13.35
N ASN A 216 -6.45 -12.29 13.33
CA ASN A 216 -6.89 -11.50 14.48
C ASN A 216 -5.81 -10.57 15.07
N GLN A 217 -4.86 -10.14 14.25
CA GLN A 217 -3.75 -9.28 14.69
C GLN A 217 -3.42 -8.22 13.63
N PHE A 218 -3.14 -7.01 14.08
CA PHE A 218 -2.48 -5.99 13.27
C PHE A 218 -0.98 -6.25 13.24
N VAL A 219 -0.38 -6.10 12.07
CA VAL A 219 1.07 -6.16 11.88
C VAL A 219 1.50 -4.94 11.09
N MET A 220 2.40 -4.14 11.65
CA MET A 220 3.04 -3.00 10.99
C MET A 220 4.50 -3.28 10.71
N VAL A 221 4.98 -2.72 9.60
CA VAL A 221 6.40 -2.72 9.22
C VAL A 221 6.90 -1.28 9.06
N GLY A 222 8.16 -1.05 9.37
CA GLY A 222 8.71 0.30 9.38
C GLY A 222 10.18 0.38 9.01
N VAL A 223 10.77 1.52 9.31
CA VAL A 223 12.19 1.77 9.05
C VAL A 223 13.07 0.90 9.95
N SER A 224 14.33 0.70 9.51
CA SER A 224 15.36 -0.03 10.27
C SER A 224 14.96 -1.45 10.67
N GLY A 225 14.13 -2.14 9.85
CA GLY A 225 13.75 -3.53 10.10
C GLY A 225 12.79 -3.75 11.27
N TYR A 226 12.16 -2.71 11.78
CA TYR A 226 11.18 -2.86 12.86
C TYR A 226 9.83 -3.36 12.38
N ILE A 227 9.23 -4.22 13.19
CA ILE A 227 7.84 -4.63 13.09
C ILE A 227 7.11 -4.30 14.39
N ALA A 228 5.82 -4.09 14.32
CA ALA A 228 4.95 -3.93 15.48
C ALA A 228 3.69 -4.77 15.32
N THR A 229 3.23 -5.36 16.40
CA THR A 229 2.04 -6.20 16.42
C THR A 229 1.08 -5.77 17.51
N SER A 230 -0.23 -5.89 17.24
CA SER A 230 -1.29 -5.61 18.20
C SER A 230 -2.54 -6.41 17.91
N ILE A 231 -3.21 -6.92 18.94
CA ILE A 231 -4.49 -7.60 18.81
C ILE A 231 -5.64 -6.59 18.78
N ASP A 232 -5.52 -5.54 19.58
CA ASP A 232 -6.62 -4.57 19.84
C ASP A 232 -6.41 -3.20 19.16
N GLY A 233 -5.24 -2.99 18.55
CA GLY A 233 -4.87 -1.71 17.94
C GLY A 233 -4.46 -0.61 18.93
N GLU A 234 -4.49 -0.89 20.24
CA GLU A 234 -4.13 0.07 21.30
C GLU A 234 -2.80 -0.26 21.95
N ILE A 235 -2.60 -1.54 22.29
CA ILE A 235 -1.36 -2.03 22.91
C ILE A 235 -0.52 -2.70 21.85
N TRP A 236 0.72 -2.22 21.71
CA TRP A 236 1.64 -2.65 20.66
C TRP A 236 2.91 -3.24 21.21
N THR A 237 3.31 -4.37 20.68
CA THR A 237 4.64 -4.96 20.88
C THR A 237 5.50 -4.64 19.68
N THR A 238 6.72 -4.18 19.90
CA THR A 238 7.67 -3.83 18.83
C THR A 238 8.91 -4.68 18.92
N GLU A 239 9.41 -5.13 17.80
CA GLU A 239 10.68 -5.85 17.70
C GLU A 239 11.44 -5.45 16.44
N GLN A 240 12.74 -5.58 16.46
CA GLN A 240 13.60 -5.44 15.27
C GLN A 240 13.94 -6.82 14.73
N LEU A 241 13.66 -7.02 13.45
CA LEU A 241 13.99 -8.28 12.78
C LEU A 241 15.50 -8.56 12.83
N LYS A 242 15.84 -9.83 12.92
CA LYS A 242 17.21 -10.33 12.84
C LYS A 242 17.38 -11.20 11.62
N ASP A 243 18.56 -11.15 11.02
CA ASP A 243 18.95 -12.06 9.96
C ASP A 243 19.30 -13.47 10.54
N GLU A 244 19.65 -14.40 9.67
CA GLU A 244 19.99 -15.78 10.06
C GLU A 244 21.22 -15.88 10.97
N SER A 245 22.06 -14.85 11.00
CA SER A 245 23.22 -14.75 11.90
C SER A 245 22.86 -14.14 13.27
N GLY A 246 21.60 -13.72 13.47
CA GLY A 246 21.14 -13.04 14.67
C GLY A 246 21.43 -11.54 14.71
N LYS A 247 21.99 -10.98 13.63
CA LYS A 247 22.26 -9.55 13.49
C LYS A 247 20.99 -8.78 13.15
N ALA A 248 20.81 -7.61 13.78
CA ALA A 248 19.67 -6.75 13.52
C ALA A 248 19.60 -6.30 12.04
N VAL A 249 18.41 -6.41 11.45
CA VAL A 249 18.10 -5.88 10.12
C VAL A 249 17.97 -4.37 10.23
N THR A 250 18.79 -3.63 9.49
CA THR A 250 18.78 -2.15 9.50
C THR A 250 18.16 -1.54 8.24
N THR A 251 17.75 -2.37 7.29
CA THR A 251 17.06 -1.93 6.07
C THR A 251 15.61 -1.56 6.36
N ASN A 252 15.06 -0.63 5.58
CA ASN A 252 13.66 -0.25 5.69
C ASN A 252 12.76 -1.34 5.08
N LEU A 253 11.66 -1.63 5.77
CA LEU A 253 10.58 -2.47 5.28
C LEU A 253 9.49 -1.58 4.70
N TYR A 254 9.19 -1.72 3.42
CA TYR A 254 8.30 -0.81 2.70
C TYR A 254 6.88 -1.34 2.49
N GLY A 255 6.67 -2.63 2.63
CA GLY A 255 5.36 -3.23 2.40
C GLY A 255 5.21 -4.59 3.05
N ILE A 256 3.97 -4.93 3.36
CA ILE A 256 3.56 -6.24 3.87
C ILE A 256 2.30 -6.68 3.13
N VAL A 257 2.17 -7.98 2.89
CA VAL A 257 1.00 -8.58 2.26
C VAL A 257 0.52 -9.77 3.04
N VAL A 258 -0.79 -9.93 3.08
CA VAL A 258 -1.46 -11.08 3.69
C VAL A 258 -1.85 -12.07 2.61
N VAL A 259 -1.67 -13.34 2.88
CA VAL A 259 -2.25 -14.44 2.11
C VAL A 259 -3.69 -14.60 2.54
N GLN A 260 -4.61 -14.46 1.62
CA GLN A 260 -6.04 -14.72 1.83
C GLN A 260 -6.39 -16.15 1.39
#